data_335c2f6b681bb96fa2fe3c56bddb8426
#
_entry.id   335c2f6b681bb96fa2fe3c56bddb8426
#
_cell.length_a   1.000
_cell.length_b   1.000
_cell.length_c   1.000
_cell.angle_alpha   90.00
_cell.angle_beta   90.00
_cell.angle_gamma   90.00
#
_symmetry.space_group_name_H-M   'P 1'
#
loop_
_entity.id
_entity.type
_entity.pdbx_description
1 polymer ?
#
loop_
_entity_poly.entity_id
_entity_poly.type
_entity_poly.pdbx_seq_one_letter_code
_entity_poly.pdbx_strand_id
1 'polypeptide(L)'
;SKEGLYIAVLNNILDQWDATFSGLTVDDDPALALSRYIRAKIEYSRTQPLASRIFAMEVISGGQYLTAHYNQDYREWFRQRAGVFQAWIDAGKMDPIDPVHLIFLLWGSTQHYADFASQICLFTGKSSLKKADFEEAADNLERIILKGCGLTPPPRG
;
A
#
# COMPACT_ATOMS: atom_id res chain seq x y z
N SER A 1 5.12 23.88 17.23
CA SER A 1 4.10 23.34 18.14
C SER A 1 4.01 21.81 17.99
N LYS A 2 3.45 21.13 18.96
CA LYS A 2 3.18 19.68 18.90
C LYS A 2 2.30 19.33 17.69
N GLU A 3 1.28 20.14 17.45
CA GLU A 3 0.37 19.98 16.29
C GLU A 3 1.12 20.14 14.98
N GLY A 4 1.95 21.16 14.83
CA GLY A 4 2.75 21.37 13.63
C GLY A 4 3.73 20.21 13.36
N LEU A 5 4.34 19.67 14.41
CA LEU A 5 5.19 18.49 14.29
C LEU A 5 4.39 17.26 13.85
N TYR A 6 3.22 17.05 14.43
CA TYR A 6 2.34 15.94 14.09
C TYR A 6 1.89 16.00 12.62
N ILE A 7 1.45 17.16 12.16
CA ILE A 7 1.09 17.40 10.76
C ILE A 7 2.28 17.14 9.83
N ALA A 8 3.47 17.60 10.20
CA ALA A 8 4.69 17.36 9.40
C ALA A 8 5.01 15.86 9.27
N VAL A 9 4.82 15.09 10.33
CA VAL A 9 4.99 13.62 10.29
C VAL A 9 3.98 12.98 9.36
N LEU A 10 2.69 13.35 9.45
CA LEU A 10 1.65 12.82 8.57
C LEU A 10 1.93 13.15 7.10
N ASN A 11 2.31 14.37 6.80
CA ASN A 11 2.66 14.79 5.43
C ASN A 11 3.85 14.00 4.89
N ASN A 12 4.88 13.79 5.69
CA ASN A 12 6.04 12.98 5.27
C ASN A 12 5.65 11.54 4.92
N ILE A 13 4.76 10.92 5.70
CA ILE A 13 4.25 9.56 5.44
C ILE A 13 3.50 9.53 4.11
N LEU A 14 2.59 10.48 3.90
CA LEU A 14 1.82 10.60 2.66
C LEU A 14 2.74 10.80 1.45
N ASP A 15 3.71 11.70 1.54
CA ASP A 15 4.65 11.97 0.45
C ASP A 15 5.43 10.73 0.04
N GLN A 16 5.88 9.91 0.99
CA GLN A 16 6.59 8.66 0.72
C GLN A 16 5.68 7.62 0.05
N TRP A 17 4.46 7.46 0.54
CA TRP A 17 3.50 6.52 -0.05
C TRP A 17 3.03 6.96 -1.44
N ASP A 18 2.75 8.24 -1.60
CA ASP A 18 2.33 8.81 -2.87
C ASP A 18 3.43 8.71 -3.93
N ALA A 19 4.69 8.97 -3.57
CA ALA A 19 5.82 8.82 -4.47
C ALA A 19 5.95 7.38 -5.00
N THR A 20 5.81 6.38 -4.12
CA THR A 20 5.86 4.97 -4.49
C THR A 20 4.70 4.61 -5.43
N PHE A 21 3.50 5.09 -5.15
CA PHE A 21 2.30 4.79 -5.93
C PHE A 21 2.24 5.56 -7.25
N SER A 22 2.69 6.80 -7.27
CA SER A 22 2.75 7.64 -8.47
C SER A 22 3.74 7.15 -9.53
N GLY A 23 4.64 6.24 -9.16
CA GLY A 23 5.55 5.58 -10.10
C GLY A 23 4.87 4.57 -11.04
N LEU A 24 3.61 4.19 -10.77
CA LEU A 24 2.85 3.29 -11.65
C LEU A 24 2.31 4.04 -12.86
N THR A 25 2.57 3.55 -14.06
CA THR A 25 2.15 4.15 -15.33
C THR A 25 1.39 3.17 -16.21
N VAL A 26 0.66 3.70 -17.19
CA VAL A 26 -0.11 2.89 -18.15
C VAL A 26 0.78 2.04 -19.06
N ASP A 27 2.04 2.43 -19.24
CA ASP A 27 3.02 1.74 -20.08
C ASP A 27 3.73 0.60 -19.37
N ASP A 28 3.61 0.51 -18.06
CA ASP A 28 4.24 -0.55 -17.28
C ASP A 28 3.65 -1.93 -17.59
N ASP A 29 4.46 -2.97 -17.41
CA ASP A 29 3.96 -4.33 -17.24
C ASP A 29 3.27 -4.45 -15.89
N PRO A 30 1.96 -4.78 -15.84
CA PRO A 30 1.20 -4.80 -14.59
C PRO A 30 1.78 -5.73 -13.52
N ALA A 31 2.26 -6.91 -13.91
CA ALA A 31 2.80 -7.88 -12.97
C ALA A 31 4.07 -7.37 -12.29
N LEU A 32 4.99 -6.79 -13.07
CA LEU A 32 6.21 -6.19 -12.54
C LEU A 32 5.92 -4.96 -11.67
N ALA A 33 5.04 -4.09 -12.13
CA ALA A 33 4.68 -2.85 -11.43
C ALA A 33 4.03 -3.13 -10.08
N LEU A 34 3.02 -4.03 -10.05
CA LEU A 34 2.35 -4.42 -8.81
C LEU A 34 3.27 -5.19 -7.87
N SER A 35 4.13 -6.06 -8.39
CA SER A 35 5.12 -6.77 -7.58
C SER A 35 6.05 -5.79 -6.86
N ARG A 36 6.60 -4.83 -7.57
CA ARG A 36 7.47 -3.78 -6.99
C ARG A 36 6.74 -2.96 -5.93
N TYR A 37 5.50 -2.57 -6.23
CA TYR A 37 4.69 -1.79 -5.32
C TYR A 37 4.39 -2.54 -4.02
N ILE A 38 3.94 -3.80 -4.10
CA ILE A 38 3.66 -4.64 -2.93
C ILE A 38 4.92 -4.78 -2.06
N ARG A 39 6.07 -5.07 -2.68
CA ARG A 39 7.33 -5.23 -1.96
C ARG A 39 7.80 -3.93 -1.31
N ALA A 40 7.68 -2.81 -2.00
CA ALA A 40 8.01 -1.50 -1.44
C ALA A 40 7.13 -1.14 -0.23
N LYS A 41 5.84 -1.45 -0.29
CA LYS A 41 4.90 -1.23 0.82
C LYS A 41 5.18 -2.14 2.01
N ILE A 42 5.49 -3.40 1.79
CA ILE A 42 5.88 -4.34 2.85
C ILE A 42 7.21 -3.92 3.49
N GLU A 43 8.17 -3.47 2.69
CA GLU A 43 9.45 -2.95 3.21
C GLU A 43 9.24 -1.69 4.07
N TYR A 44 8.33 -0.81 3.66
CA TYR A 44 7.95 0.34 4.49
C TYR A 44 7.33 -0.10 5.82
N SER A 45 6.44 -1.09 5.80
CA SER A 45 5.85 -1.67 7.03
C SER A 45 6.92 -2.27 7.95
N ARG A 46 7.98 -2.83 7.40
CA ARG A 46 9.12 -3.36 8.16
C ARG A 46 9.97 -2.26 8.76
N THR A 47 10.32 -1.24 7.98
CA THR A 47 11.29 -0.22 8.35
C THR A 47 10.68 0.98 9.08
N GLN A 48 9.41 1.27 8.84
CA GLN A 48 8.68 2.44 9.37
C GLN A 48 7.35 2.05 10.05
N PRO A 49 7.33 1.03 10.95
CA PRO A 49 6.06 0.55 11.52
C PRO A 49 5.38 1.60 12.38
N LEU A 50 6.14 2.44 13.10
CA LEU A 50 5.56 3.50 13.92
C LEU A 50 4.90 4.58 13.08
N ALA A 51 5.50 4.96 11.96
CA ALA A 51 4.94 5.91 11.03
C ALA A 51 3.60 5.40 10.45
N SER A 52 3.56 4.14 10.03
CA SER A 52 2.33 3.49 9.57
C SER A 52 1.22 3.53 10.62
N ARG A 53 1.54 3.18 11.87
CA ARG A 53 0.57 3.20 12.98
C ARG A 53 0.07 4.61 13.33
N ILE A 54 0.93 5.61 13.31
CA ILE A 54 0.52 7.01 13.53
C ILE A 54 -0.52 7.41 12.49
N PHE A 55 -0.27 7.10 11.23
CA PHE A 55 -1.21 7.37 10.15
C PHE A 55 -2.53 6.60 10.35
N ALA A 56 -2.46 5.30 10.64
CA ALA A 56 -3.64 4.48 10.88
C ALA A 56 -4.49 5.01 12.04
N MET A 57 -3.86 5.40 13.15
CA MET A 57 -4.56 5.98 14.31
C MET A 57 -5.25 7.29 13.96
N GLU A 58 -4.62 8.14 13.17
CA GLU A 58 -5.24 9.38 12.69
C GLU A 58 -6.50 9.08 11.88
N VAL A 59 -6.43 8.16 10.92
CA VAL A 59 -7.59 7.79 10.09
C VAL A 59 -8.71 7.17 10.93
N ILE A 60 -8.38 6.24 11.84
CA ILE A 60 -9.33 5.59 12.74
C ILE A 60 -10.02 6.61 13.65
N SER A 61 -9.30 7.63 14.09
CA SER A 61 -9.81 8.69 14.95
C SER A 61 -10.62 9.76 14.20
N GLY A 62 -10.92 9.57 12.93
CA GLY A 62 -11.74 10.47 12.11
C GLY A 62 -10.94 11.36 11.17
N GLY A 63 -9.61 11.34 11.22
CA GLY A 63 -8.73 12.00 10.26
C GLY A 63 -8.82 13.53 10.25
N GLN A 64 -9.05 14.17 11.38
CA GLN A 64 -9.29 15.62 11.44
C GLN A 64 -8.14 16.46 10.85
N TYR A 65 -6.90 16.02 11.02
CA TYR A 65 -5.72 16.69 10.45
C TYR A 65 -5.53 16.33 8.98
N LEU A 66 -5.91 15.12 8.58
CA LEU A 66 -5.87 14.69 7.20
C LEU A 66 -7.01 15.26 6.35
N THR A 67 -8.18 15.50 6.94
CA THR A 67 -9.32 16.07 6.22
C THR A 67 -9.00 17.43 5.63
N ALA A 68 -8.19 18.24 6.31
CA ALA A 68 -7.68 19.50 5.78
C ALA A 68 -6.71 19.30 4.61
N HIS A 69 -6.05 18.16 4.54
CA HIS A 69 -5.09 17.80 3.50
C HIS A 69 -5.75 17.05 2.33
N TYR A 70 -6.74 16.19 2.60
CA TYR A 70 -7.54 15.49 1.61
C TYR A 70 -8.58 16.42 0.97
N ASN A 71 -8.08 17.35 0.16
CA ASN A 71 -8.90 18.26 -0.63
C ASN A 71 -9.37 17.60 -1.94
N GLN A 72 -9.98 18.39 -2.81
CA GLN A 72 -10.44 17.92 -4.11
C GLN A 72 -9.30 17.43 -5.01
N ASP A 73 -8.11 18.01 -4.90
CA ASP A 73 -6.92 17.61 -5.66
C ASP A 73 -6.48 16.19 -5.30
N TYR A 74 -6.61 15.80 -4.03
CA TYR A 74 -6.29 14.44 -3.57
C TYR A 74 -7.26 13.40 -4.14
N ARG A 75 -8.55 13.74 -4.24
CA ARG A 75 -9.55 12.87 -4.90
C ARG A 75 -9.24 12.69 -6.38
N GLU A 76 -8.84 13.76 -7.05
CA GLU A 76 -8.44 13.71 -8.45
C GLU A 76 -7.18 12.85 -8.63
N TRP A 77 -6.17 13.03 -7.78
CA TRP A 77 -5.00 12.16 -7.75
C TRP A 77 -5.38 10.68 -7.61
N PHE A 78 -6.29 10.36 -6.68
CA PHE A 78 -6.77 8.99 -6.48
C PHE A 78 -7.45 8.42 -7.73
N ARG A 79 -8.31 9.20 -8.38
CA ARG A 79 -8.96 8.81 -9.64
C ARG A 79 -7.94 8.54 -10.75
N GLN A 80 -6.91 9.36 -10.86
CA GLN A 80 -5.84 9.18 -11.84
C GLN A 80 -5.09 7.87 -11.59
N ARG A 81 -4.83 7.52 -10.33
CA ARG A 81 -4.19 6.24 -9.99
C ARG A 81 -5.09 5.04 -10.32
N ALA A 82 -6.37 5.13 -10.00
CA ALA A 82 -7.35 4.11 -10.42
C ALA A 82 -7.44 4.00 -11.95
N GLY A 83 -7.30 5.12 -12.65
CA GLY A 83 -7.26 5.18 -14.12
C GLY A 83 -6.11 4.39 -14.75
N VAL A 84 -4.97 4.29 -14.09
CA VAL A 84 -3.84 3.45 -14.55
C VAL A 84 -4.26 1.97 -14.60
N PHE A 85 -4.89 1.47 -13.55
CA PHE A 85 -5.38 0.10 -13.51
C PHE A 85 -6.49 -0.16 -14.52
N GLN A 86 -7.41 0.81 -14.68
CA GLN A 86 -8.46 0.71 -15.70
C GLN A 86 -7.85 0.65 -17.11
N ALA A 87 -6.82 1.43 -17.38
CA ALA A 87 -6.14 1.40 -18.67
C ALA A 87 -5.47 0.03 -18.94
N TRP A 88 -4.89 -0.62 -17.92
CA TRP A 88 -4.37 -1.98 -18.07
C TRP A 88 -5.47 -3.00 -18.37
N ILE A 89 -6.63 -2.86 -17.72
CA ILE A 89 -7.81 -3.70 -17.98
C ILE A 89 -8.31 -3.50 -19.43
N ASP A 90 -8.49 -2.26 -19.83
CA ASP A 90 -8.97 -1.90 -21.17
C ASP A 90 -8.01 -2.37 -22.27
N ALA A 91 -6.72 -2.39 -22.00
CA ALA A 91 -5.70 -2.92 -22.90
C ALA A 91 -5.58 -4.46 -22.89
N GLY A 92 -6.39 -5.15 -22.09
CA GLY A 92 -6.34 -6.61 -21.95
C GLY A 92 -5.10 -7.13 -21.21
N LYS A 93 -4.38 -6.26 -20.50
CA LYS A 93 -3.17 -6.62 -19.73
C LYS A 93 -3.49 -7.18 -18.34
N MET A 94 -4.69 -6.96 -17.84
CA MET A 94 -5.15 -7.36 -16.51
C MET A 94 -6.63 -7.74 -16.58
N ASP A 95 -7.05 -8.69 -15.77
CA ASP A 95 -8.45 -9.09 -15.70
C ASP A 95 -9.34 -7.95 -15.16
N PRO A 96 -10.62 -7.90 -15.58
CA PRO A 96 -11.56 -6.91 -15.08
C PRO A 96 -11.80 -7.05 -13.58
N ILE A 97 -11.42 -6.03 -12.82
CA ILE A 97 -11.68 -5.86 -11.39
C ILE A 97 -11.95 -4.38 -11.15
N ASP A 98 -12.57 -4.06 -10.02
CA ASP A 98 -12.75 -2.66 -9.63
C ASP A 98 -11.41 -2.07 -9.17
N PRO A 99 -10.85 -1.07 -9.88
CA PRO A 99 -9.56 -0.47 -9.53
C PRO A 99 -9.55 0.18 -8.13
N VAL A 100 -10.67 0.72 -7.69
CA VAL A 100 -10.78 1.37 -6.36
C VAL A 100 -10.60 0.34 -5.26
N HIS A 101 -11.30 -0.78 -5.35
CA HIS A 101 -11.16 -1.86 -4.37
C HIS A 101 -9.79 -2.54 -4.44
N LEU A 102 -9.17 -2.63 -5.62
CA LEU A 102 -7.79 -3.11 -5.72
C LEU A 102 -6.81 -2.21 -4.97
N ILE A 103 -6.96 -0.89 -5.08
CA ILE A 103 -6.13 0.07 -4.35
C ILE A 103 -6.29 -0.13 -2.84
N PHE A 104 -7.51 -0.23 -2.34
CA PHE A 104 -7.76 -0.45 -0.91
C PHE A 104 -7.19 -1.79 -0.44
N LEU A 105 -7.29 -2.84 -1.24
CA LEU A 105 -6.67 -4.13 -0.93
C LEU A 105 -5.13 -4.01 -0.85
N LEU A 106 -4.51 -3.34 -1.81
CA LEU A 106 -3.06 -3.11 -1.82
C LEU A 106 -2.61 -2.36 -0.56
N TRP A 107 -3.33 -1.32 -0.18
CA TRP A 107 -3.01 -0.56 1.02
C TRP A 107 -3.24 -1.35 2.30
N GLY A 108 -4.43 -1.91 2.48
CA GLY A 108 -4.82 -2.62 3.68
C GLY A 108 -3.98 -3.86 3.94
N SER A 109 -3.74 -4.68 2.92
CA SER A 109 -2.97 -5.91 3.08
C SER A 109 -1.50 -5.65 3.43
N THR A 110 -0.88 -4.65 2.82
CA THR A 110 0.54 -4.35 3.07
C THR A 110 0.78 -3.63 4.40
N GLN A 111 -0.13 -2.75 4.81
CA GLN A 111 -0.04 -2.01 6.07
C GLN A 111 -0.39 -2.87 7.29
N HIS A 112 -1.12 -3.95 7.10
CA HIS A 112 -1.51 -4.85 8.18
C HIS A 112 -0.31 -5.35 9.00
N TYR A 113 0.80 -5.64 8.34
CA TYR A 113 2.03 -6.16 8.98
C TYR A 113 2.75 -5.13 9.86
N ALA A 114 2.48 -3.84 9.67
CA ALA A 114 2.92 -2.79 10.61
C ALA A 114 1.85 -2.50 11.66
N ASP A 115 0.62 -2.24 11.22
CA ASP A 115 -0.45 -1.72 12.07
C ASP A 115 -0.97 -2.76 13.06
N PHE A 116 -0.97 -4.04 12.66
CA PHE A 116 -1.47 -5.17 13.44
C PHE A 116 -0.38 -6.21 13.75
N ALA A 117 0.87 -5.80 13.82
CA ALA A 117 2.00 -6.68 14.12
C ALA A 117 1.81 -7.46 15.42
N SER A 118 1.24 -6.83 16.46
CA SER A 118 0.96 -7.51 17.74
C SER A 118 -0.02 -8.66 17.58
N GLN A 119 -1.06 -8.49 16.77
CA GLN A 119 -2.04 -9.54 16.49
C GLN A 119 -1.39 -10.70 15.71
N ILE A 120 -0.58 -10.39 14.71
CA ILE A 120 0.14 -11.39 13.92
C ILE A 120 1.06 -12.20 14.83
N CYS A 121 1.83 -11.54 15.67
CA CYS A 121 2.72 -12.21 16.63
C CYS A 121 1.94 -13.12 17.59
N LEU A 122 0.80 -12.66 18.09
CA LEU A 122 -0.06 -13.46 18.97
C LEU A 122 -0.51 -14.77 18.31
N PHE A 123 -1.03 -14.68 17.07
CA PHE A 123 -1.55 -15.87 16.38
C PHE A 123 -0.48 -16.78 15.82
N THR A 124 0.71 -16.26 15.52
CA THR A 124 1.82 -17.06 14.99
C THR A 124 2.78 -17.57 16.07
N GLY A 125 2.58 -17.17 17.33
CA GLY A 125 3.46 -17.53 18.44
C GLY A 125 4.84 -16.88 18.39
N LYS A 126 4.98 -15.76 17.65
CA LYS A 126 6.26 -15.05 17.50
C LYS A 126 6.35 -13.90 18.51
N SER A 127 7.54 -13.66 19.04
CA SER A 127 7.80 -12.51 19.91
C SER A 127 7.89 -11.20 19.14
N SER A 128 8.35 -11.25 17.89
CA SER A 128 8.44 -10.11 16.96
C SER A 128 8.51 -10.60 15.52
N LEU A 129 8.16 -9.73 14.57
CA LEU A 129 8.33 -10.01 13.15
C LEU A 129 9.77 -9.70 12.74
N LYS A 130 10.39 -10.64 12.03
CA LYS A 130 11.74 -10.52 11.47
C LYS A 130 11.68 -10.20 9.99
N LYS A 131 12.81 -9.85 9.40
CA LYS A 131 12.90 -9.58 7.94
C LYS A 131 12.32 -10.72 7.11
N ALA A 132 12.63 -11.98 7.46
CA ALA A 132 12.10 -13.15 6.76
C ALA A 132 10.57 -13.24 6.80
N ASP A 133 9.92 -12.80 7.87
CA ASP A 133 8.46 -12.78 7.98
C ASP A 133 7.84 -11.79 7.01
N PHE A 134 8.47 -10.63 6.83
CA PHE A 134 8.03 -9.62 5.84
C PHE A 134 8.28 -10.09 4.41
N GLU A 135 9.39 -10.76 4.15
CA GLU A 135 9.67 -11.35 2.83
C GLU A 135 8.62 -12.41 2.47
N GLU A 136 8.30 -13.31 3.41
CA GLU A 136 7.25 -14.32 3.25
C GLU A 136 5.88 -13.65 3.02
N ALA A 137 5.56 -12.60 3.76
CA ALA A 137 4.34 -11.83 3.57
C ALA A 137 4.27 -11.22 2.16
N ALA A 138 5.35 -10.59 1.69
CA ALA A 138 5.42 -10.02 0.36
C ALA A 138 5.21 -11.09 -0.73
N ASP A 139 5.83 -12.25 -0.58
CA ASP A 139 5.68 -13.37 -1.51
C ASP A 139 4.24 -13.86 -1.60
N ASN A 140 3.58 -14.02 -0.45
CA ASN A 140 2.20 -14.49 -0.41
C ASN A 140 1.24 -13.45 -0.97
N LEU A 141 1.37 -12.18 -0.59
CA LEU A 141 0.54 -11.10 -1.10
C LEU A 141 0.69 -10.92 -2.61
N GLU A 142 1.93 -10.94 -3.10
CA GLU A 142 2.22 -10.86 -4.53
C GLU A 142 1.52 -11.99 -5.27
N ARG A 143 1.68 -13.22 -4.81
CA ARG A 143 1.05 -14.39 -5.44
C ARG A 143 -0.47 -14.28 -5.47
N ILE A 144 -1.09 -13.94 -4.34
CA ILE A 144 -2.55 -13.88 -4.21
C ILE A 144 -3.12 -12.74 -5.06
N ILE A 145 -2.55 -11.55 -4.93
CA ILE A 145 -3.06 -10.35 -5.60
C ILE A 145 -2.85 -10.45 -7.11
N LEU A 146 -1.66 -10.84 -7.57
CA LEU A 146 -1.41 -10.95 -9.00
C LEU A 146 -2.29 -12.02 -9.65
N LYS A 147 -2.43 -13.18 -9.02
CA LYS A 147 -3.33 -14.23 -9.53
C LYS A 147 -4.78 -13.77 -9.55
N GLY A 148 -5.23 -13.05 -8.52
CA GLY A 148 -6.56 -12.45 -8.49
C GLY A 148 -6.79 -11.45 -9.62
N CYS A 149 -5.74 -10.80 -10.10
CA CYS A 149 -5.76 -9.89 -11.25
C CYS A 149 -5.55 -10.59 -12.60
N GLY A 150 -5.45 -11.93 -12.64
CA GLY A 150 -5.16 -12.68 -13.85
C GLY A 150 -3.73 -12.52 -14.34
N LEU A 151 -2.80 -12.18 -13.44
CA LEU A 151 -1.39 -11.94 -13.73
C LEU A 151 -0.53 -13.11 -13.24
N THR A 152 0.59 -13.33 -13.93
CA THR A 152 1.61 -14.28 -13.49
C THR A 152 2.67 -13.52 -12.68
N PRO A 153 2.94 -13.94 -11.43
CA PRO A 153 4.00 -13.33 -10.64
C PRO A 153 5.34 -13.43 -11.38
N PRO A 154 6.14 -12.34 -11.39
CA PRO A 154 7.44 -12.37 -12.04
C PRO A 154 8.38 -13.36 -11.35
N PRO A 155 9.31 -13.99 -12.09
CA PRO A 155 10.29 -14.89 -11.50
C PRO A 155 11.17 -14.12 -10.49
N ARG A 156 11.54 -14.80 -9.42
CA ARG A 156 12.50 -14.25 -8.47
C ARG A 156 13.89 -14.34 -9.07
N GLY A 157 14.59 -13.23 -9.03
CA GLY A 157 16.02 -13.20 -9.35
C GLY A 157 16.86 -13.80 -8.22
#